data_c3e5ea5970288b9c066bb1e1bfa5ec8f
#
_entry.id   c3e5ea5970288b9c066bb1e1bfa5ec8f
#
_cell.length_a   1.000
_cell.length_b   1.000
_cell.length_c   1.000
_cell.angle_alpha   90.00
_cell.angle_beta   90.00
_cell.angle_gamma   90.00
#
_symmetry.space_group_name_H-M   'P 1'
#
loop_
_entity.id
_entity.type
_entity.pdbx_description
1 polymer ?
#
loop_
_entity_poly.entity_id
_entity_poly.type
_entity_poly.pdbx_seq_one_letter_code
_entity_poly.pdbx_strand_id
1 'polypeptide(L)'
;AFPRAKANCYEFGVHVPLAIMWTDRYSGNRVANDPVGFVDLTATILDAANVVHPNINRPELAPIGDSLIPLLLSGKSGYIDKSRTHVYSGRERHSSSRFNNWTYPQRCLRSDEYIYIRNFRPDRWPAGDPQKFDSIGKLGKMHGGYHDIDACPTMDFLIENRNNHFKKGISIDSAR
;
A
#
# COMPACT_ATOMS: atom_id res chain seq x y z
N ALA A 1 11.41 -4.15 10.00
CA ALA A 1 10.59 -3.81 8.83
C ALA A 1 11.40 -4.00 7.56
N PHE A 2 10.77 -4.47 6.49
CA PHE A 2 11.41 -4.51 5.18
C PHE A 2 11.53 -3.08 4.64
N PRO A 3 12.68 -2.72 4.02
CA PRO A 3 12.78 -1.45 3.33
C PRO A 3 11.65 -1.36 2.29
N ARG A 4 11.00 -0.19 2.19
CA ARG A 4 9.96 0.11 1.20
C ARG A 4 8.69 -0.76 1.31
N ALA A 5 8.30 -1.19 2.49
CA ALA A 5 7.01 -1.82 2.75
C ALA A 5 5.97 -0.77 3.19
N LYS A 6 5.98 -0.40 4.46
CA LYS A 6 5.07 0.58 5.04
C LYS A 6 5.07 1.91 4.25
N ALA A 7 3.89 2.50 4.07
CA ALA A 7 3.67 3.76 3.35
C ALA A 7 4.15 3.76 1.88
N ASN A 8 4.29 2.61 1.25
CA ASN A 8 4.63 2.47 -0.15
C ASN A 8 3.54 1.69 -0.90
N CYS A 9 3.41 1.95 -2.21
CA CYS A 9 2.48 1.22 -3.08
C CYS A 9 3.06 -0.09 -3.65
N TYR A 10 4.13 -0.62 -3.06
CA TYR A 10 4.68 -1.94 -3.42
C TYR A 10 3.89 -3.06 -2.71
N GLU A 11 4.05 -4.30 -3.18
CA GLU A 11 3.32 -5.47 -2.69
C GLU A 11 3.28 -5.55 -1.15
N PHE A 12 4.42 -5.45 -0.48
CA PHE A 12 4.49 -5.48 0.99
C PHE A 12 3.86 -4.27 1.70
N GLY A 13 3.52 -3.22 0.97
CA GLY A 13 2.88 -2.03 1.53
C GLY A 13 1.37 -2.00 1.31
N VAL A 14 0.86 -2.71 0.32
CA VAL A 14 -0.56 -2.71 -0.06
C VAL A 14 -1.26 -4.04 0.18
N HIS A 15 -0.55 -5.16 0.14
CA HIS A 15 -1.10 -6.48 0.42
C HIS A 15 -1.03 -6.77 1.91
N VAL A 16 -2.11 -6.46 2.62
CA VAL A 16 -2.22 -6.67 4.07
C VAL A 16 -3.24 -7.78 4.36
N PRO A 17 -3.02 -8.59 5.42
CA PRO A 17 -3.96 -9.65 5.77
C PRO A 17 -5.30 -9.07 6.22
N LEU A 18 -6.38 -9.69 5.77
CA LEU A 18 -7.75 -9.40 6.19
C LEU A 18 -8.42 -10.67 6.68
N ALA A 19 -8.94 -10.65 7.90
CA ALA A 19 -9.76 -11.72 8.45
C ALA A 19 -11.08 -11.11 8.97
N ILE A 20 -12.19 -11.73 8.59
CA ILE A 20 -13.53 -11.30 9.02
C ILE A 20 -14.23 -12.48 9.71
N MET A 21 -14.80 -12.22 10.87
CA MET A 21 -15.60 -13.18 11.62
C MET A 21 -16.99 -12.61 11.89
N TRP A 22 -18.03 -13.40 11.60
CA TRP A 22 -19.43 -13.06 11.89
C TRP A 22 -20.21 -14.36 12.13
N THR A 23 -20.07 -14.90 13.34
CA THR A 23 -20.49 -16.26 13.72
C THR A 23 -21.95 -16.57 13.48
N ASP A 24 -22.85 -15.60 13.63
CA ASP A 24 -24.29 -15.78 13.49
C ASP A 24 -24.79 -15.73 12.03
N ARG A 25 -23.93 -15.40 11.10
CA ARG A 25 -24.30 -15.16 9.69
C ARG A 25 -23.65 -16.11 8.71
N TYR A 26 -22.43 -16.55 8.95
CA TYR A 26 -21.73 -17.49 8.06
C TYR A 26 -20.74 -18.36 8.81
N SER A 27 -20.47 -19.55 8.26
CA SER A 27 -19.45 -20.45 8.79
C SER A 27 -18.06 -19.93 8.39
N GLY A 28 -17.14 -19.91 9.35
CA GLY A 28 -15.74 -19.54 9.12
C GLY A 28 -14.94 -20.62 8.38
N ASN A 29 -13.61 -20.58 8.56
CA ASN A 29 -12.65 -21.55 8.04
C ASN A 29 -12.60 -21.61 6.50
N ARG A 30 -12.63 -20.46 5.84
CA ARG A 30 -12.58 -20.29 4.39
C ARG A 30 -11.58 -19.21 3.99
N VAL A 31 -11.06 -19.33 2.78
CA VAL A 31 -10.20 -18.29 2.17
C VAL A 31 -10.84 -17.85 0.86
N ALA A 32 -11.21 -16.58 0.76
CA ALA A 32 -11.58 -15.92 -0.48
C ALA A 32 -10.33 -15.27 -1.09
N ASN A 33 -10.09 -15.50 -2.38
CA ASN A 33 -8.93 -14.97 -3.10
C ASN A 33 -9.29 -13.72 -3.93
N ASP A 34 -10.56 -13.31 -3.90
CA ASP A 34 -11.03 -12.14 -4.63
C ASP A 34 -10.27 -10.88 -4.18
N PRO A 35 -9.79 -10.03 -5.09
CA PRO A 35 -9.22 -8.75 -4.75
C PRO A 35 -10.20 -7.87 -3.99
N VAL A 36 -9.82 -7.42 -2.80
CA VAL A 36 -10.66 -6.53 -1.96
C VAL A 36 -9.86 -5.32 -1.49
N GLY A 37 -10.49 -4.17 -1.49
CA GLY A 37 -9.90 -2.92 -1.01
C GLY A 37 -10.51 -2.44 0.30
N PHE A 38 -9.86 -1.51 0.99
CA PHE A 38 -10.39 -0.95 2.23
C PHE A 38 -11.71 -0.19 2.05
N VAL A 39 -11.97 0.34 0.85
CA VAL A 39 -13.26 0.97 0.52
C VAL A 39 -14.42 -0.02 0.61
N ASP A 40 -14.17 -1.31 0.32
CA ASP A 40 -15.16 -2.38 0.42
C ASP A 40 -15.57 -2.66 1.87
N LEU A 41 -14.67 -2.42 2.84
CA LEU A 41 -15.00 -2.59 4.26
C LEU A 41 -16.06 -1.59 4.71
N THR A 42 -15.99 -0.33 4.25
CA THR A 42 -17.02 0.67 4.54
C THR A 42 -18.35 0.24 3.97
N ALA A 43 -18.38 -0.16 2.69
CA ALA A 43 -19.60 -0.66 2.04
C ALA A 43 -20.16 -1.89 2.78
N THR A 44 -19.29 -2.81 3.19
CA THR A 44 -19.69 -4.02 3.94
C THR A 44 -20.31 -3.71 5.29
N ILE A 45 -19.71 -2.78 6.05
CA ILE A 45 -20.22 -2.38 7.38
C ILE A 45 -21.59 -1.72 7.26
N LEU A 46 -21.75 -0.83 6.28
CA LEU A 46 -23.04 -0.16 6.05
C LEU A 46 -24.12 -1.14 5.60
N ASP A 47 -23.79 -2.06 4.70
CA ASP A 47 -24.69 -3.12 4.24
C ASP A 47 -25.07 -4.06 5.40
N ALA A 48 -24.13 -4.50 6.21
CA ALA A 48 -24.37 -5.31 7.39
C ALA A 48 -25.30 -4.63 8.42
N ALA A 49 -25.20 -3.31 8.52
CA ALA A 49 -26.05 -2.49 9.39
C ALA A 49 -27.39 -2.10 8.75
N ASN A 50 -27.62 -2.45 7.48
CA ASN A 50 -28.77 -2.00 6.68
C ASN A 50 -28.86 -0.46 6.62
N VAL A 51 -27.73 0.21 6.45
CA VAL A 51 -27.62 1.67 6.36
C VAL A 51 -27.17 2.07 4.96
N VAL A 52 -27.89 2.98 4.34
CA VAL A 52 -27.53 3.53 3.03
C VAL A 52 -26.29 4.41 3.18
N HIS A 53 -25.32 4.24 2.27
CA HIS A 53 -24.10 5.05 2.28
C HIS A 53 -24.47 6.55 2.14
N PRO A 54 -23.97 7.43 3.03
CA PRO A 54 -24.36 8.86 3.04
C PRO A 54 -24.05 9.59 1.73
N ASN A 55 -23.07 9.12 0.97
CA ASN A 55 -22.68 9.69 -0.31
C ASN A 55 -23.14 8.85 -1.52
N ILE A 56 -24.18 8.02 -1.37
CA ILE A 56 -24.64 7.13 -2.46
C ILE A 56 -24.97 7.90 -3.74
N ASN A 57 -25.50 9.12 -3.61
CA ASN A 57 -25.85 10.00 -4.72
C ASN A 57 -24.74 11.03 -5.06
N ARG A 58 -23.58 10.94 -4.40
CA ARG A 58 -22.44 11.84 -4.56
C ARG A 58 -21.11 11.09 -4.54
N PRO A 59 -20.90 10.15 -5.48
CA PRO A 59 -19.72 9.29 -5.51
C PRO A 59 -18.40 10.06 -5.69
N GLU A 60 -18.48 11.30 -6.19
CA GLU A 60 -17.34 12.19 -6.32
C GLU A 60 -16.75 12.65 -4.98
N LEU A 61 -17.49 12.53 -3.88
CA LEU A 61 -17.03 12.91 -2.54
C LEU A 61 -16.26 11.80 -1.83
N ALA A 62 -16.55 10.55 -2.14
CA ALA A 62 -15.85 9.41 -1.59
C ALA A 62 -16.01 8.19 -2.50
N PRO A 63 -14.96 7.38 -2.70
CA PRO A 63 -15.11 6.11 -3.40
C PRO A 63 -16.08 5.22 -2.63
N ILE A 64 -17.04 4.65 -3.34
CA ILE A 64 -17.97 3.65 -2.81
C ILE A 64 -17.43 2.31 -3.25
N GLY A 65 -17.03 1.47 -2.28
CA GLY A 65 -16.62 0.09 -2.54
C GLY A 65 -17.83 -0.83 -2.69
N ASP A 66 -17.57 -2.06 -3.03
CA ASP A 66 -18.57 -3.13 -3.14
C ASP A 66 -18.62 -3.93 -1.85
N SER A 67 -19.83 -4.17 -1.32
CA SER A 67 -20.02 -4.97 -0.10
C SER A 67 -19.44 -6.37 -0.27
N LEU A 68 -18.72 -6.84 0.75
CA LEU A 68 -18.20 -8.21 0.83
C LEU A 68 -19.24 -9.22 1.34
N ILE A 69 -20.44 -8.79 1.72
CA ILE A 69 -21.51 -9.68 2.22
C ILE A 69 -21.77 -10.85 1.26
N PRO A 70 -21.88 -10.64 -0.08
CA PRO A 70 -22.06 -11.76 -1.01
C PRO A 70 -20.92 -12.79 -0.97
N LEU A 71 -19.66 -12.35 -0.81
CA LEU A 71 -18.52 -13.25 -0.66
C LEU A 71 -18.60 -14.02 0.66
N LEU A 72 -18.92 -13.33 1.75
CA LEU A 72 -19.03 -13.91 3.08
C LEU A 72 -20.15 -14.97 3.16
N LEU A 73 -21.28 -14.73 2.53
CA LEU A 73 -22.43 -15.65 2.53
C LEU A 73 -22.33 -16.77 1.50
N SER A 74 -21.40 -16.72 0.53
CA SER A 74 -21.32 -17.70 -0.57
C SER A 74 -21.06 -19.14 -0.14
N GLY A 75 -20.44 -19.34 1.04
CA GLY A 75 -19.99 -20.66 1.50
C GLY A 75 -18.79 -21.24 0.73
N LYS A 76 -18.24 -20.50 -0.25
CA LYS A 76 -17.16 -20.96 -1.14
C LYS A 76 -15.80 -20.45 -0.69
N SER A 77 -14.73 -21.14 -1.14
CA SER A 77 -13.34 -20.69 -1.08
C SER A 77 -12.81 -20.42 -2.48
N GLY A 78 -11.66 -19.71 -2.57
CA GLY A 78 -11.04 -19.35 -3.84
C GLY A 78 -11.62 -18.07 -4.43
N TYR A 79 -11.63 -17.95 -5.74
CA TYR A 79 -12.24 -16.83 -6.45
C TYR A 79 -13.75 -17.03 -6.56
N ILE A 80 -14.52 -16.17 -5.95
CA ILE A 80 -15.97 -16.29 -5.78
C ILE A 80 -16.69 -15.38 -6.77
N ASP A 81 -16.25 -14.14 -6.89
CA ASP A 81 -16.82 -13.13 -7.77
C ASP A 81 -15.82 -12.74 -8.88
N LYS A 82 -16.09 -13.22 -10.07
CA LYS A 82 -15.23 -12.99 -11.24
C LYS A 82 -15.18 -11.52 -11.70
N SER A 83 -16.06 -10.67 -11.24
CA SER A 83 -16.01 -9.24 -11.54
C SER A 83 -14.94 -8.50 -10.76
N ARG A 84 -14.50 -9.04 -9.62
CA ARG A 84 -13.42 -8.51 -8.79
C ARG A 84 -12.06 -8.88 -9.36
N THR A 85 -11.58 -8.11 -10.31
CA THR A 85 -10.33 -8.39 -11.03
C THR A 85 -9.14 -7.60 -10.51
N HIS A 86 -9.36 -6.53 -9.78
CA HIS A 86 -8.30 -5.64 -9.30
C HIS A 86 -8.78 -4.74 -8.16
N VAL A 87 -7.82 -4.16 -7.46
CA VAL A 87 -8.03 -3.13 -6.44
C VAL A 87 -7.15 -1.92 -6.70
N TYR A 88 -7.59 -0.76 -6.21
CA TYR A 88 -6.83 0.48 -6.24
C TYR A 88 -6.32 0.82 -4.86
N SER A 89 -5.14 1.39 -4.81
CA SER A 89 -4.62 2.06 -3.64
C SER A 89 -3.79 3.29 -4.03
N GLY A 90 -3.35 4.06 -3.05
CA GLY A 90 -2.55 5.22 -3.34
C GLY A 90 -2.00 5.86 -2.08
N ARG A 91 -1.10 6.80 -2.30
CA ARG A 91 -0.58 7.66 -1.24
C ARG A 91 -0.34 9.06 -1.77
N GLU A 92 -0.39 10.05 -0.89
CA GLU A 92 0.06 11.40 -1.19
C GLU A 92 1.44 11.66 -0.60
N ARG A 93 1.66 11.20 0.64
CA ARG A 93 2.92 11.37 1.37
C ARG A 93 2.98 10.40 2.55
N HIS A 94 4.17 10.24 3.11
CA HIS A 94 4.36 9.53 4.37
C HIS A 94 4.52 10.56 5.50
N SER A 95 3.44 10.88 6.19
CA SER A 95 3.41 11.90 7.25
C SER A 95 4.06 13.24 6.80
N SER A 96 4.74 13.94 7.68
CA SER A 96 5.52 15.16 7.42
C SER A 96 7.02 14.86 7.35
N SER A 97 7.41 13.66 6.93
CA SER A 97 8.80 13.20 7.01
C SER A 97 9.75 13.86 6.01
N ARG A 98 9.25 14.30 4.85
CA ARG A 98 10.07 14.99 3.85
C ARG A 98 10.22 16.46 4.18
N PHE A 99 11.36 17.06 3.78
CA PHE A 99 11.60 18.48 3.89
C PHE A 99 10.45 19.29 3.26
N ASN A 100 10.09 20.41 3.88
CA ASN A 100 8.94 21.25 3.50
C ASN A 100 7.64 20.45 3.32
N ASN A 101 7.51 19.33 3.99
CA ASN A 101 6.33 18.48 3.91
C ASN A 101 6.01 18.02 2.46
N TRP A 102 7.01 17.87 1.64
CA TRP A 102 6.85 17.50 0.24
C TRP A 102 6.09 16.19 0.09
N THR A 103 5.21 16.18 -0.89
CA THR A 103 4.42 15.00 -1.27
C THR A 103 5.18 14.11 -2.24
N TYR A 104 4.79 12.84 -2.30
CA TYR A 104 5.19 11.91 -3.35
C TYR A 104 3.96 11.10 -3.77
N PRO A 105 3.04 11.74 -4.52
CA PRO A 105 1.75 11.14 -4.84
C PRO A 105 1.93 9.96 -5.81
N GLN A 106 1.31 8.86 -5.44
CA GLN A 106 1.28 7.63 -6.22
C GLN A 106 -0.16 7.09 -6.28
N ARG A 107 -0.47 6.39 -7.37
CA ARG A 107 -1.65 5.54 -7.49
C ARG A 107 -1.18 4.16 -7.92
N CYS A 108 -1.83 3.17 -7.38
CA CYS A 108 -1.53 1.76 -7.60
C CYS A 108 -2.79 1.03 -8.03
N LEU A 109 -2.66 0.19 -9.04
CA LEU A 109 -3.61 -0.83 -9.40
C LEU A 109 -2.95 -2.19 -9.17
N ARG A 110 -3.62 -3.08 -8.45
CA ARG A 110 -3.16 -4.45 -8.19
C ARG A 110 -4.20 -5.46 -8.68
N SER A 111 -3.82 -6.30 -9.63
CA SER A 111 -4.56 -7.49 -10.04
C SER A 111 -3.87 -8.75 -9.50
N ASP A 112 -4.35 -9.94 -9.84
CA ASP A 112 -3.72 -11.19 -9.40
C ASP A 112 -2.27 -11.32 -9.87
N GLU A 113 -1.98 -10.90 -11.11
CA GLU A 113 -0.68 -11.10 -11.73
C GLU A 113 0.20 -9.86 -11.72
N TYR A 114 -0.39 -8.66 -11.72
CA TYR A 114 0.33 -7.41 -11.95
C TYR A 114 0.07 -6.38 -10.87
N ILE A 115 1.09 -5.59 -10.60
CA ILE A 115 0.99 -4.33 -9.89
C ILE A 115 1.48 -3.21 -10.80
N TYR A 116 0.66 -2.19 -11.01
CA TYR A 116 1.01 -0.99 -11.74
C TYR A 116 1.02 0.20 -10.80
N ILE A 117 2.13 0.94 -10.77
CA ILE A 117 2.29 2.12 -9.92
C ILE A 117 2.56 3.33 -10.79
N ARG A 118 1.72 4.35 -10.71
CA ARG A 118 1.92 5.65 -11.34
C ARG A 118 2.44 6.66 -10.34
N ASN A 119 3.62 7.21 -10.61
CA ASN A 119 4.19 8.36 -9.90
C ASN A 119 3.75 9.65 -10.56
N PHE A 120 3.24 10.60 -9.78
CA PHE A 120 2.85 11.93 -10.28
C PHE A 120 3.94 12.97 -10.11
N ARG A 121 4.99 12.63 -9.37
CA ARG A 121 6.18 13.46 -9.17
C ARG A 121 7.46 12.64 -9.39
N PRO A 122 7.69 12.20 -10.65
CA PRO A 122 8.87 11.39 -10.99
C PRO A 122 10.19 12.17 -10.86
N ASP A 123 10.11 13.49 -10.75
CA ASP A 123 11.21 14.41 -10.47
C ASP A 123 11.73 14.31 -9.02
N ARG A 124 10.99 13.65 -8.12
CA ARG A 124 11.36 13.49 -6.71
C ARG A 124 11.89 12.10 -6.41
N TRP A 125 12.74 12.00 -5.40
CA TRP A 125 13.26 10.73 -4.94
C TRP A 125 12.16 9.84 -4.37
N PRO A 126 12.04 8.58 -4.82
CA PRO A 126 10.94 7.70 -4.42
C PRO A 126 10.96 7.31 -2.95
N ALA A 127 12.15 7.21 -2.34
CA ALA A 127 12.32 6.86 -0.92
C ALA A 127 12.56 8.07 -0.01
N GLY A 128 12.36 9.29 -0.52
CA GLY A 128 12.84 10.51 0.10
C GLY A 128 14.28 10.83 -0.32
N ASP A 129 14.69 12.06 -0.11
CA ASP A 129 16.03 12.52 -0.50
C ASP A 129 17.11 11.70 0.18
N PRO A 130 18.22 11.38 -0.54
CA PRO A 130 19.32 10.61 0.05
C PRO A 130 20.05 11.37 1.16
N GLN A 131 19.98 12.70 1.16
CA GLN A 131 20.53 13.56 2.20
C GLN A 131 19.40 14.16 3.03
N LYS A 132 19.56 14.16 4.34
CA LYS A 132 18.63 14.83 5.25
C LYS A 132 18.82 16.34 5.13
N PHE A 133 17.72 17.07 5.07
CA PHE A 133 17.72 18.52 5.24
C PHE A 133 17.66 18.89 6.72
N ASP A 134 18.39 19.91 7.12
CA ASP A 134 18.20 20.56 8.42
C ASP A 134 17.01 21.55 8.38
N SER A 135 16.77 22.24 9.50
CA SER A 135 15.66 23.19 9.64
C SER A 135 15.73 24.40 8.71
N ILE A 136 16.89 24.72 8.19
CA ILE A 136 17.13 25.85 7.28
C ILE A 136 17.33 25.39 5.82
N GLY A 137 17.17 24.10 5.55
CA GLY A 137 17.28 23.53 4.18
C GLY A 137 18.69 23.16 3.75
N LYS A 138 19.70 23.16 4.64
CA LYS A 138 21.03 22.70 4.33
C LYS A 138 21.09 21.17 4.29
N LEU A 139 21.75 20.63 3.27
CA LEU A 139 21.93 19.19 3.10
C LEU A 139 22.95 18.62 4.08
N GLY A 140 22.60 17.53 4.72
CA GLY A 140 23.47 16.71 5.55
C GLY A 140 24.34 15.73 4.75
N LYS A 141 24.88 14.73 5.44
CA LYS A 141 25.70 13.70 4.79
C LYS A 141 24.88 12.83 3.82
N MET A 142 25.55 12.33 2.78
CA MET A 142 24.96 11.34 1.86
C MET A 142 24.48 10.10 2.63
N HIS A 143 23.35 9.56 2.22
CA HIS A 143 22.67 8.41 2.83
C HIS A 143 22.16 8.64 4.28
N GLY A 144 22.11 9.89 4.73
CA GLY A 144 21.51 10.24 6.02
C GLY A 144 20.01 10.60 5.96
N GLY A 145 19.40 10.51 4.77
CA GLY A 145 18.00 10.84 4.53
C GLY A 145 17.10 9.60 4.41
N TYR A 146 16.42 9.45 3.26
CA TYR A 146 15.47 8.35 2.98
C TYR A 146 14.26 8.30 3.92
N HIS A 147 13.60 9.42 4.09
CA HIS A 147 12.53 9.60 5.07
C HIS A 147 11.27 8.74 4.85
N ASP A 148 11.11 8.13 3.67
CA ASP A 148 10.01 7.21 3.39
C ASP A 148 10.39 5.75 3.66
N ILE A 149 11.54 5.50 4.25
CA ILE A 149 11.99 4.18 4.70
C ILE A 149 12.19 4.24 6.21
N ASP A 150 11.57 3.31 6.93
CA ASP A 150 11.83 3.18 8.37
C ASP A 150 13.29 2.78 8.59
N ALA A 151 13.99 3.49 9.47
CA ALA A 151 15.36 3.14 9.89
C ALA A 151 15.37 1.71 10.45
N CYS A 152 16.24 0.87 9.93
CA CYS A 152 16.38 -0.51 10.36
C CYS A 152 17.75 -1.08 9.99
N PRO A 153 18.23 -2.13 10.67
CA PRO A 153 19.52 -2.76 10.36
C PRO A 153 19.67 -3.21 8.91
N THR A 154 18.58 -3.61 8.25
CA THR A 154 18.58 -3.97 6.83
C THR A 154 18.94 -2.78 5.94
N MET A 155 18.39 -1.59 6.25
CA MET A 155 18.73 -0.38 5.51
C MET A 155 20.20 -0.01 5.69
N ASP A 156 20.70 -0.07 6.92
CA ASP A 156 22.11 0.22 7.23
C ASP A 156 23.04 -0.75 6.49
N PHE A 157 22.72 -2.05 6.53
CA PHE A 157 23.46 -3.07 5.78
C PHE A 157 23.49 -2.78 4.27
N LEU A 158 22.36 -2.40 3.67
CA LEU A 158 22.30 -2.07 2.24
C LEU A 158 23.14 -0.82 1.90
N ILE A 159 23.11 0.19 2.75
CA ILE A 159 23.91 1.42 2.58
C ILE A 159 25.41 1.11 2.69
N GLU A 160 25.81 0.35 3.70
CA GLU A 160 27.22 -0.02 3.94
C GLU A 160 27.78 -0.89 2.81
N ASN A 161 26.96 -1.76 2.25
CA ASN A 161 27.34 -2.72 1.22
C ASN A 161 26.92 -2.34 -0.20
N ARG A 162 26.55 -1.08 -0.45
CA ARG A 162 26.01 -0.60 -1.74
C ARG A 162 26.91 -0.84 -2.96
N ASN A 163 28.20 -0.96 -2.74
CA ASN A 163 29.18 -1.21 -3.81
C ASN A 163 29.59 -2.69 -3.91
N ASN A 164 29.03 -3.55 -3.05
CA ASN A 164 29.37 -4.97 -3.02
C ASN A 164 28.48 -5.75 -4.00
N HIS A 165 29.07 -6.73 -4.69
CA HIS A 165 28.36 -7.70 -5.50
C HIS A 165 28.17 -8.99 -4.70
N PHE A 166 26.93 -9.46 -4.56
CA PHE A 166 26.65 -10.74 -3.93
C PHE A 166 26.74 -11.90 -4.94
N LYS A 167 26.99 -13.13 -4.45
CA LYS A 167 27.28 -14.35 -5.24
C LYS A 167 26.35 -14.67 -6.44
N LYS A 168 25.28 -13.90 -6.68
CA LYS A 168 24.39 -14.05 -7.84
C LYS A 168 24.46 -12.87 -8.82
N GLY A 169 25.45 -12.01 -8.74
CA GLY A 169 25.64 -10.89 -9.69
C GLY A 169 24.62 -9.75 -9.56
N ILE A 170 23.83 -9.72 -8.49
CA ILE A 170 22.89 -8.62 -8.23
C ILE A 170 23.66 -7.53 -7.49
N SER A 171 23.83 -6.37 -8.12
CA SER A 171 24.32 -5.17 -7.43
C SER A 171 23.20 -4.57 -6.58
N ILE A 172 23.54 -4.14 -5.36
CA ILE A 172 22.59 -3.41 -4.51
C ILE A 172 22.20 -2.06 -5.13
N ASP A 173 23.03 -1.49 -5.98
CA ASP A 173 22.72 -0.25 -6.73
C ASP A 173 21.55 -0.41 -7.72
N SER A 174 21.22 -1.63 -8.14
CA SER A 174 20.03 -1.90 -8.98
C SER A 174 18.70 -1.83 -8.21
N ALA A 175 18.75 -1.61 -6.90
CA ALA A 175 17.58 -1.44 -6.05
C ALA A 175 17.14 0.03 -5.86
N ARG A 176 17.70 0.96 -6.64
CA ARG A 176 17.32 2.39 -6.66
C ARG A 176 16.03 2.67 -7.39
#